data_ababd28bbbc8ed11845316428316363c
#
_entry.id   ababd28bbbc8ed11845316428316363c
#
_cell.length_a   1.000
_cell.length_b   1.000
_cell.length_c   1.000
_cell.angle_alpha   90.00
_cell.angle_beta   90.00
_cell.angle_gamma   90.00
#
_symmetry.space_group_name_H-M   'P 1'
#
loop_
_entity.id
_entity.type
_entity.pdbx_description
1 polymer ?
#
loop_
_entity_poly.entity_id
_entity_poly.type
_entity_poly.pdbx_seq_one_letter_code
_entity_poly.pdbx_strand_id
1 'polypeptide(L)'
;MSKTRRQRDLPVTLYRILLYLSRMKSNEIDAKRLVRIERATGIDRKDLRPLLERLTESELIERIEQQGRGRGGHALVHWEITEAGRVWRSDIGRFIQLGQKMNLYPDEFFYLPSDHI
;
A
#
# COMPACT_ATOMS: atom_id res chain seq x y z
N MET A 1 -6.81 -1.55 22.08
CA MET A 1 -5.68 -0.73 21.85
C MET A 1 -5.24 -0.78 20.41
N SER A 2 -5.10 0.39 19.81
CA SER A 2 -4.83 0.51 18.38
C SER A 2 -3.52 -0.12 17.94
N LYS A 3 -2.45 -0.04 18.77
CA LYS A 3 -1.16 -0.61 18.41
C LYS A 3 -1.20 -2.13 18.28
N THR A 4 -1.83 -2.80 19.21
CA THR A 4 -1.96 -4.27 19.18
C THR A 4 -2.80 -4.68 17.98
N ARG A 5 -3.89 -3.96 17.72
CA ARG A 5 -4.77 -4.21 16.60
C ARG A 5 -4.04 -4.05 15.27
N ARG A 6 -3.24 -2.98 15.14
CA ARG A 6 -2.47 -2.72 13.92
C ARG A 6 -1.44 -3.82 13.66
N GLN A 7 -0.78 -4.31 14.70
CA GLN A 7 0.18 -5.39 14.55
C GLN A 7 -0.46 -6.68 14.05
N ARG A 8 -1.65 -7.00 14.57
CA ARG A 8 -2.38 -8.18 14.11
C ARG A 8 -2.80 -8.07 12.66
N ASP A 9 -3.11 -6.86 12.22
CA ASP A 9 -3.59 -6.60 10.87
C ASP A 9 -2.47 -6.24 9.90
N LEU A 10 -1.21 -6.33 10.33
CA LEU A 10 -0.08 -5.91 9.51
C LEU A 10 -0.03 -6.57 8.13
N PRO A 11 -0.19 -7.89 8.00
CA PRO A 11 -0.19 -8.51 6.66
C PRO A 11 -1.28 -7.94 5.76
N VAL A 12 -2.46 -7.66 6.30
CA VAL A 12 -3.58 -7.08 5.55
C VAL A 12 -3.23 -5.66 5.13
N THR A 13 -2.63 -4.88 6.03
CA THR A 13 -2.22 -3.50 5.76
C THR A 13 -1.18 -3.45 4.64
N LEU A 14 -0.16 -4.28 4.71
CA LEU A 14 0.87 -4.37 3.67
C LEU A 14 0.27 -4.80 2.34
N TYR A 15 -0.63 -5.76 2.38
CA TYR A 15 -1.32 -6.23 1.19
C TYR A 15 -2.09 -5.09 0.51
N ARG A 16 -2.80 -4.28 1.28
CA ARG A 16 -3.57 -3.15 0.73
C ARG A 16 -2.68 -2.15 0.00
N ILE A 17 -1.54 -1.82 0.58
CA ILE A 17 -0.60 -0.89 -0.05
C ILE A 17 -0.09 -1.48 -1.36
N LEU A 18 0.40 -2.71 -1.33
CA LEU A 18 0.96 -3.36 -2.50
C LEU A 18 -0.11 -3.60 -3.57
N LEU A 19 -1.32 -3.97 -3.16
CA LEU A 19 -2.44 -4.16 -4.08
C LEU A 19 -2.76 -2.86 -4.82
N TYR A 20 -2.88 -1.76 -4.09
CA TYR A 20 -3.18 -0.47 -4.70
C TYR A 20 -2.11 -0.08 -5.72
N LEU A 21 -0.83 -0.16 -5.33
CA LEU A 21 0.26 0.21 -6.22
C LEU A 21 0.33 -0.71 -7.44
N SER A 22 0.00 -2.00 -7.28
CA SER A 22 0.02 -2.95 -8.39
C SER A 22 -1.08 -2.68 -9.41
N ARG A 23 -2.18 -2.06 -8.99
CA ARG A 23 -3.29 -1.71 -9.89
C ARG A 23 -3.02 -0.47 -10.72
N MET A 24 -2.11 0.38 -10.26
CA MET A 24 -1.81 1.63 -10.95
C MET A 24 -0.84 1.41 -12.09
N LYS A 25 -1.12 2.03 -13.23
CA LYS A 25 -0.25 1.94 -14.41
C LYS A 25 0.98 2.84 -14.22
N SER A 26 2.01 2.59 -15.01
CA SER A 26 3.26 3.34 -14.93
C SER A 26 3.07 4.83 -15.20
N ASN A 27 2.08 5.21 -16.02
CA ASN A 27 1.80 6.61 -16.33
C ASN A 27 0.87 7.29 -15.34
N GLU A 28 0.34 6.55 -14.36
CA GLU A 28 -0.56 7.11 -13.34
C GLU A 28 0.23 7.58 -12.12
N ILE A 29 1.12 8.54 -12.32
CA ILE A 29 2.04 9.00 -11.28
C ILE A 29 1.30 9.66 -10.12
N ASP A 30 0.34 10.53 -10.41
CA ASP A 30 -0.40 11.23 -9.36
C ASP A 30 -1.16 10.27 -8.44
N ALA A 31 -1.66 9.18 -8.99
CA ALA A 31 -2.39 8.17 -8.21
C ALA A 31 -1.49 7.46 -7.20
N LYS A 32 -0.16 7.51 -7.39
CA LYS A 32 0.81 6.83 -6.53
C LYS A 32 1.50 7.77 -5.54
N ARG A 33 0.93 8.95 -5.32
CA ARG A 33 1.40 9.91 -4.33
C ARG A 33 0.76 9.64 -2.97
N LEU A 34 1.38 10.15 -1.92
CA LEU A 34 0.98 9.88 -0.54
C LEU A 34 -0.52 10.09 -0.28
N VAL A 35 -1.05 11.23 -0.70
CA VAL A 35 -2.46 11.56 -0.45
C VAL A 35 -3.41 10.54 -1.07
N ARG A 36 -3.08 10.11 -2.30
CA ARG A 36 -3.93 9.13 -3.01
C ARG A 36 -3.82 7.74 -2.40
N ILE A 37 -2.62 7.34 -1.99
CA ILE A 37 -2.41 6.06 -1.32
C ILE A 37 -3.17 6.04 0.00
N GLU A 38 -3.07 7.12 0.77
CA GLU A 38 -3.79 7.26 2.04
C GLU A 38 -5.31 7.10 1.84
N ARG A 39 -5.84 7.79 0.86
CA ARG A 39 -7.28 7.77 0.58
C ARG A 39 -7.75 6.40 0.12
N ALA A 40 -7.01 5.77 -0.77
CA ALA A 40 -7.39 4.49 -1.35
C ALA A 40 -7.30 3.34 -0.35
N THR A 41 -6.26 3.33 0.48
CA THR A 41 -6.03 2.24 1.43
C THR A 41 -6.74 2.44 2.76
N GLY A 42 -7.16 3.66 3.07
CA GLY A 42 -7.77 3.96 4.36
C GLY A 42 -6.79 3.95 5.52
N ILE A 43 -5.49 3.94 5.23
CA ILE A 43 -4.45 3.95 6.25
C ILE A 43 -4.11 5.40 6.57
N ASP A 44 -4.21 5.78 7.84
CA ASP A 44 -3.88 7.13 8.27
C ASP A 44 -2.42 7.47 7.94
N ARG A 45 -2.17 8.73 7.57
CA ARG A 45 -0.85 9.18 7.15
C ARG A 45 0.24 8.88 8.19
N LYS A 46 -0.09 9.00 9.47
CA LYS A 46 0.86 8.70 10.55
C LYS A 46 1.35 7.26 10.51
N ASP A 47 0.48 6.35 10.12
CA ASP A 47 0.81 4.93 10.03
C ASP A 47 1.38 4.59 8.66
N LEU A 48 0.91 5.27 7.63
CA LEU A 48 1.31 4.99 6.25
C LEU A 48 2.77 5.35 5.98
N ARG A 49 3.24 6.51 6.44
CA ARG A 49 4.62 6.94 6.18
C ARG A 49 5.67 5.92 6.66
N PRO A 50 5.62 5.43 7.92
CA PRO A 50 6.59 4.43 8.35
C PRO A 50 6.50 3.12 7.55
N LEU A 51 5.30 2.73 7.14
CA LEU A 51 5.11 1.52 6.33
C LEU A 51 5.72 1.68 4.95
N LEU A 52 5.53 2.84 4.31
CA LEU A 52 6.14 3.12 3.02
C LEU A 52 7.66 3.12 3.11
N GLU A 53 8.22 3.68 4.19
CA GLU A 53 9.66 3.65 4.42
C GLU A 53 10.18 2.22 4.55
N ARG A 54 9.50 1.39 5.34
CA ARG A 54 9.90 0.00 5.54
C ARG A 54 9.81 -0.80 4.25
N LEU A 55 8.76 -0.59 3.47
CA LEU A 55 8.62 -1.27 2.18
C LEU A 55 9.69 -0.82 1.19
N THR A 56 10.08 0.45 1.25
CA THR A 56 11.15 0.99 0.41
C THR A 56 12.51 0.39 0.81
N GLU A 57 12.78 0.33 2.10
CA GLU A 57 14.03 -0.27 2.61
C GLU A 57 14.13 -1.75 2.26
N SER A 58 13.00 -2.44 2.22
CA SER A 58 12.93 -3.86 1.85
C SER A 58 12.93 -4.09 0.33
N GLU A 59 12.97 -3.01 -0.44
CA GLU A 59 12.97 -3.04 -1.91
C GLU A 59 11.70 -3.65 -2.51
N LEU A 60 10.60 -3.62 -1.77
CA LEU A 60 9.30 -4.05 -2.28
C LEU A 60 8.61 -2.93 -3.05
N ILE A 61 8.98 -1.69 -2.75
CA ILE A 61 8.55 -0.51 -3.50
C ILE A 61 9.76 0.42 -3.66
N GLU A 62 9.66 1.37 -4.60
CA GLU A 62 10.66 2.41 -4.82
C GLU A 62 10.06 3.77 -4.59
N ARG A 63 10.79 4.65 -3.92
CA ARG A 63 10.41 6.04 -3.76
C ARG A 63 11.05 6.84 -4.90
N ILE A 64 10.22 7.53 -5.67
CA ILE A 64 10.66 8.28 -6.84
C ILE A 64 10.35 9.75 -6.64
N GLU A 65 11.35 10.61 -6.86
CA GLU A 65 11.21 12.06 -6.82
C GLU A 65 11.34 12.64 -8.22
N GLN A 66 10.40 13.51 -8.57
CA GLN A 66 10.47 14.28 -9.80
C GLN A 66 10.71 15.74 -9.45
N GLN A 67 11.84 16.27 -9.88
CA GLN A 67 12.24 17.64 -9.59
C GLN A 67 11.41 18.66 -10.39
N GLY A 68 11.12 19.79 -9.75
CA GLY A 68 10.62 20.96 -10.45
C GLY A 68 9.18 20.92 -10.92
N ARG A 69 8.39 19.95 -10.49
CA ARG A 69 7.00 19.82 -10.93
C ARG A 69 5.97 20.22 -9.89
N GLY A 70 6.37 20.44 -8.65
CA GLY A 70 5.47 20.85 -7.59
C GLY A 70 5.34 22.35 -7.49
N ARG A 71 4.34 22.81 -6.74
CA ARG A 71 4.19 24.25 -6.44
C ARG A 71 5.43 24.74 -5.69
N GLY A 72 5.94 25.90 -6.09
CA GLY A 72 7.11 26.47 -5.48
C GLY A 72 8.39 25.71 -5.77
N GLY A 73 8.41 24.89 -6.81
CA GLY A 73 9.59 24.12 -7.18
C GLY A 73 9.86 22.91 -6.31
N HIS A 74 8.91 22.49 -5.46
CA HIS A 74 9.07 21.33 -4.62
C HIS A 74 9.04 20.05 -5.45
N ALA A 75 9.83 19.06 -5.05
CA ALA A 75 9.83 17.75 -5.70
C ALA A 75 8.49 17.04 -5.47
N LEU A 76 8.02 16.36 -6.50
CA LEU A 76 6.86 15.48 -6.39
C LEU A 76 7.35 14.07 -6.10
N VAL A 77 6.80 13.48 -5.06
CA VAL A 77 7.19 12.13 -4.62
C VAL A 77 6.04 11.17 -4.88
N HIS A 78 6.38 10.01 -5.45
CA HIS A 78 5.44 8.90 -5.57
C HIS A 78 6.18 7.59 -5.35
N TRP A 79 5.44 6.49 -5.26
CA TRP A 79 6.01 5.16 -5.01
C TRP A 79 5.57 4.20 -6.10
N GLU A 80 6.51 3.36 -6.55
CA GLU A 80 6.26 2.33 -7.55
C GLU A 80 6.49 0.96 -6.91
N ILE A 81 5.66 -0.01 -7.26
CA ILE A 81 5.87 -1.37 -6.81
C ILE A 81 6.98 -2.02 -7.64
N THR A 82 7.84 -2.79 -6.98
CA THR A 82 8.90 -3.55 -7.65
C THR A 82 8.39 -4.94 -8.00
N GLU A 83 9.20 -5.70 -8.74
CA GLU A 83 8.88 -7.11 -9.01
C GLU A 83 8.77 -7.91 -7.72
N ALA A 84 9.72 -7.69 -6.79
CA ALA A 84 9.66 -8.32 -5.48
C ALA A 84 8.37 -7.97 -4.74
N GLY A 85 7.94 -6.71 -4.85
CA GLY A 85 6.68 -6.26 -4.26
C GLY A 85 5.48 -7.00 -4.83
N ARG A 86 5.48 -7.26 -6.13
CA ARG A 86 4.40 -8.01 -6.78
C ARG A 86 4.35 -9.45 -6.30
N VAL A 87 5.50 -10.07 -6.12
CA VAL A 87 5.59 -11.44 -5.58
C VAL A 87 5.04 -11.47 -4.15
N TRP A 88 5.47 -10.52 -3.33
CA TRP A 88 4.98 -10.41 -1.96
C TRP A 88 3.47 -10.22 -1.90
N ARG A 89 2.94 -9.35 -2.77
CA ARG A 89 1.49 -9.14 -2.83
C ARG A 89 0.76 -10.46 -3.12
N SER A 90 1.25 -11.23 -4.08
CA SER A 90 0.64 -12.53 -4.41
C SER A 90 0.69 -13.49 -3.23
N ASP A 91 1.81 -13.53 -2.53
CA ASP A 91 1.99 -14.44 -1.40
C ASP A 91 1.11 -14.05 -0.22
N ILE A 92 1.02 -12.75 0.08
CA ILE A 92 0.14 -12.28 1.14
C ILE A 92 -1.32 -12.56 0.77
N GLY A 93 -1.68 -12.35 -0.49
CA GLY A 93 -3.03 -12.65 -0.97
C GLY A 93 -3.41 -14.10 -0.75
N ARG A 94 -2.49 -15.03 -1.03
CA ARG A 94 -2.71 -16.46 -0.78
C ARG A 94 -2.88 -16.76 0.70
N PHE A 95 -2.05 -16.13 1.53
CA PHE A 95 -2.14 -16.26 2.98
C PHE A 95 -3.52 -15.83 3.49
N ILE A 96 -3.99 -14.66 3.01
CA ILE A 96 -5.29 -14.14 3.39
C ILE A 96 -6.41 -15.07 2.92
N GLN A 97 -6.31 -15.62 1.69
CA GLN A 97 -7.30 -16.57 1.19
C GLN A 97 -7.39 -17.81 2.06
N LEU A 98 -6.26 -18.33 2.50
CA LEU A 98 -6.25 -19.48 3.41
C LEU A 98 -6.96 -19.14 4.71
N GLY A 99 -6.68 -17.95 5.26
CA GLY A 99 -7.33 -17.48 6.47
C GLY A 99 -8.84 -17.36 6.31
N GLN A 100 -9.29 -16.92 5.15
CA GLN A 100 -10.71 -16.81 4.86
C GLN A 100 -11.37 -18.18 4.77
N LYS A 101 -10.73 -19.15 4.14
CA LYS A 101 -11.23 -20.51 4.08
C LYS A 101 -11.36 -21.15 5.46
N MET A 102 -10.50 -20.73 6.39
CA MET A 102 -10.50 -21.21 7.76
C MET A 102 -11.35 -20.34 8.69
N ASN A 103 -12.04 -19.35 8.14
CA ASN A 103 -12.86 -18.38 8.89
C ASN A 103 -12.06 -17.54 9.87
N LEU A 104 -10.77 -17.33 9.58
CA LEU A 104 -9.90 -16.46 10.39
C LEU A 104 -9.91 -15.02 9.91
N TYR A 105 -10.18 -14.79 8.62
CA TYR A 105 -10.24 -13.46 8.03
C TYR A 105 -11.57 -13.25 7.33
N PRO A 106 -12.17 -12.05 7.43
CA PRO A 106 -13.39 -11.72 6.68
C PRO A 106 -13.09 -11.47 5.20
N ASP A 107 -14.12 -11.62 4.37
CA ASP A 107 -13.99 -11.47 2.91
C ASP A 107 -13.54 -10.08 2.50
N GLU A 108 -13.92 -9.05 3.24
CA GLU A 108 -13.60 -7.66 2.92
C GLU A 108 -12.10 -7.35 2.94
N PHE A 109 -11.28 -8.26 3.49
CA PHE A 109 -9.83 -8.04 3.49
C PHE A 109 -9.23 -8.00 2.09
N PHE A 110 -9.93 -8.53 1.09
CA PHE A 110 -9.46 -8.48 -0.31
C PHE A 110 -9.77 -7.17 -1.00
N TYR A 111 -10.55 -6.31 -0.39
CA TYR A 111 -10.98 -5.08 -1.03
C TYR A 111 -10.29 -3.88 -0.40
N LEU A 112 -9.94 -2.91 -1.24
CA LEU A 112 -9.49 -1.63 -0.74
C LEU A 112 -10.71 -0.84 -0.24
N PRO A 113 -10.54 -0.02 0.79
CA PRO A 113 -11.65 0.84 1.24
C PRO A 113 -12.27 1.66 0.12
N SER A 114 -11.45 2.11 -0.85
CA SER A 114 -11.96 2.87 -1.98
C SER A 114 -12.87 2.07 -2.91
N ASP A 115 -12.83 0.73 -2.86
CA ASP A 115 -13.71 -0.11 -3.67
C ASP A 115 -15.16 -0.07 -3.21
N HIS A 116 -15.43 0.43 -2.01
CA HIS A 116 -16.75 0.48 -1.42
C HIS A 116 -17.44 1.84 -1.55
N ILE A 117 -16.85 2.76 -2.27
CA ILE A 117 -17.40 4.11 -2.47
C ILE A 117 -18.28 4.18 -3.69
#